data_6af8c25f659c83656fc8e00c69151fc5
#
_entry.id   6af8c25f659c83656fc8e00c69151fc5
#
_cell.length_a   1.000
_cell.length_b   1.000
_cell.length_c   1.000
_cell.angle_alpha   90.00
_cell.angle_beta   90.00
_cell.angle_gamma   90.00
#
_symmetry.space_group_name_H-M   'P 1'
#
loop_
_entity.id
_entity.type
_entity.pdbx_description
1 polymer ?
#
loop_
_entity_poly.entity_id
_entity_poly.type
_entity_poly.pdbx_seq_one_letter_code
_entity_poly.pdbx_strand_id
1 'polypeptide(L)'
;MSVETYLEENYPAALEDLKAFCRIPSVSTDPAFIDGIHQAAAFVAERLRKAGFASVEMLQTGGHPAVYGEIIADPKLPTFLVYGHYDVQPPDPLEKWQTPPFEPDERDGRLYARGVSDDKGPLLIPILVAEAFMRVEGRLPVNLKVLIEGEEESGSPHFAPTLEKYREKLRCDLVLSADGAMWRPDKPSITVASRGLAALDITVTGAAKDLHSGRHGGSAPNPIAALSALLSSMHGPDGRVSVEGFLDGATPPDPRILTAIDASNFDSAAYYREIGVSAGDPINTGRELLIRQWLEPTLEFNGIWGGYQGKGTKTVIPNTAGAKITCRLVAGQKPDTVIAAITRHLQQRLPKGFQLEIHRHGPGSEADFVDPDLPALKISEEVLGELLGQKPLRVAMGATIPIGSAFRKHLGCAAIFFSFSTADEDYHAPNEFFRLSNFKLGMRAWTMLLRRLAAA
;
A
#
# COMPACT_ATOMS: atom_id res chain seq x y z
N MET A 1 -1.51 -35.75 -15.19
CA MET A 1 -1.70 -34.27 -15.39
C MET A 1 -0.75 -33.57 -14.44
N SER A 2 -0.03 -32.54 -14.87
CA SER A 2 0.76 -31.70 -13.96
C SER A 2 -0.12 -30.61 -13.34
N VAL A 3 0.39 -29.93 -12.26
CA VAL A 3 -0.30 -28.77 -11.64
C VAL A 3 -0.46 -27.65 -12.66
N GLU A 4 0.57 -27.41 -13.46
CA GLU A 4 0.59 -26.38 -14.50
C GLU A 4 -0.47 -26.67 -15.58
N THR A 5 -0.55 -27.92 -16.06
CA THR A 5 -1.57 -28.36 -17.03
C THR A 5 -2.98 -28.20 -16.47
N TYR A 6 -3.19 -28.55 -15.19
CA TYR A 6 -4.49 -28.35 -14.54
C TYR A 6 -4.89 -26.86 -14.52
N LEU A 7 -3.94 -25.97 -14.16
CA LEU A 7 -4.19 -24.52 -14.13
C LEU A 7 -4.50 -23.96 -15.53
N GLU A 8 -3.81 -24.43 -16.57
CA GLU A 8 -4.07 -24.01 -17.94
C GLU A 8 -5.46 -24.48 -18.43
N GLU A 9 -5.82 -25.72 -18.21
CA GLU A 9 -7.12 -26.28 -18.61
C GLU A 9 -8.29 -25.62 -17.85
N ASN A 10 -8.10 -25.26 -16.57
CA ASN A 10 -9.12 -24.63 -15.73
C ASN A 10 -9.07 -23.09 -15.74
N TYR A 11 -8.21 -22.48 -16.56
CA TYR A 11 -8.11 -21.01 -16.65
C TYR A 11 -9.44 -20.32 -16.95
N PRO A 12 -10.33 -20.80 -17.87
CA PRO A 12 -11.62 -20.16 -18.10
C PRO A 12 -12.49 -20.10 -16.84
N ALA A 13 -12.48 -21.17 -16.02
CA ALA A 13 -13.23 -21.20 -14.77
C ALA A 13 -12.60 -20.26 -13.71
N ALA A 14 -11.27 -20.19 -13.66
CA ALA A 14 -10.54 -19.26 -12.79
C ALA A 14 -10.84 -17.79 -13.13
N LEU A 15 -10.95 -17.46 -14.41
CA LEU A 15 -11.31 -16.12 -14.87
C LEU A 15 -12.77 -15.78 -14.49
N GLU A 16 -13.70 -16.72 -14.61
CA GLU A 16 -15.08 -16.48 -14.17
C GLU A 16 -15.18 -16.36 -12.63
N ASP A 17 -14.40 -17.10 -11.87
CA ASP A 17 -14.30 -16.92 -10.40
C ASP A 17 -13.79 -15.48 -10.08
N LEU A 18 -12.78 -14.98 -10.79
CA LEU A 18 -12.28 -13.60 -10.63
C LEU A 18 -13.36 -12.57 -10.98
N LYS A 19 -14.05 -12.74 -12.11
CA LYS A 19 -15.15 -11.86 -12.50
C LYS A 19 -16.28 -11.87 -11.46
N ALA A 20 -16.65 -13.06 -10.94
CA ALA A 20 -17.64 -13.19 -9.88
C ALA A 20 -17.23 -12.43 -8.61
N PHE A 21 -15.94 -12.51 -8.25
CA PHE A 21 -15.40 -11.79 -7.10
C PHE A 21 -15.43 -10.27 -7.31
N CYS A 22 -15.07 -9.78 -8.49
CA CYS A 22 -15.11 -8.35 -8.83
C CYS A 22 -16.53 -7.77 -8.88
N ARG A 23 -17.57 -8.58 -9.13
CA ARG A 23 -18.98 -8.12 -9.07
C ARG A 23 -19.44 -7.76 -7.66
N ILE A 24 -18.72 -8.16 -6.62
CA ILE A 24 -19.06 -7.88 -5.23
C ILE A 24 -18.51 -6.50 -4.85
N PRO A 25 -19.34 -5.49 -4.55
CA PRO A 25 -18.89 -4.14 -4.22
C PRO A 25 -18.44 -4.04 -2.75
N SER A 26 -17.27 -4.58 -2.43
CA SER A 26 -16.73 -4.66 -1.07
C SER A 26 -15.98 -3.38 -0.66
N VAL A 27 -16.61 -2.22 -0.73
CA VAL A 27 -16.03 -0.94 -0.33
C VAL A 27 -16.02 -0.81 1.18
N SER A 28 -14.82 -0.83 1.81
CA SER A 28 -14.69 -0.85 3.28
C SER A 28 -14.93 0.50 3.94
N THR A 29 -14.73 1.60 3.23
CA THR A 29 -14.81 2.96 3.77
C THR A 29 -16.23 3.52 3.82
N ASP A 30 -17.21 2.88 3.18
CA ASP A 30 -18.60 3.35 3.12
C ASP A 30 -19.56 2.30 3.70
N PRO A 31 -20.27 2.61 4.82
CA PRO A 31 -21.24 1.70 5.43
C PRO A 31 -22.37 1.24 4.48
N ALA A 32 -22.64 1.96 3.40
CA ALA A 32 -23.64 1.55 2.40
C ALA A 32 -23.26 0.24 1.69
N PHE A 33 -21.98 -0.14 1.70
CA PHE A 33 -21.45 -1.34 1.07
C PHE A 33 -21.21 -2.51 2.05
N ILE A 34 -21.69 -2.44 3.28
CA ILE A 34 -21.45 -3.47 4.31
C ILE A 34 -21.87 -4.87 3.86
N ASP A 35 -22.96 -5.00 3.11
CA ASP A 35 -23.40 -6.29 2.56
C ASP A 35 -22.38 -6.83 1.54
N GLY A 36 -21.75 -5.98 0.75
CA GLY A 36 -20.67 -6.32 -0.16
C GLY A 36 -19.42 -6.85 0.58
N ILE A 37 -19.07 -6.25 1.70
CA ILE A 37 -18.00 -6.72 2.58
C ILE A 37 -18.28 -8.16 3.05
N HIS A 38 -19.47 -8.42 3.58
CA HIS A 38 -19.84 -9.75 4.06
C HIS A 38 -19.90 -10.79 2.92
N GLN A 39 -20.40 -10.38 1.73
CA GLN A 39 -20.42 -11.24 0.56
C GLN A 39 -19.00 -11.58 0.07
N ALA A 40 -18.08 -10.61 0.04
CA ALA A 40 -16.69 -10.83 -0.36
C ALA A 40 -15.97 -11.77 0.61
N ALA A 41 -16.12 -11.56 1.92
CA ALA A 41 -15.58 -12.46 2.93
C ALA A 41 -16.13 -13.88 2.76
N ALA A 42 -17.44 -14.03 2.53
CA ALA A 42 -18.07 -15.32 2.29
C ALA A 42 -17.56 -15.98 0.99
N PHE A 43 -17.37 -15.21 -0.08
CA PHE A 43 -16.79 -15.68 -1.34
C PHE A 43 -15.38 -16.24 -1.12
N VAL A 44 -14.51 -15.50 -0.45
CA VAL A 44 -13.15 -15.96 -0.13
C VAL A 44 -13.19 -17.24 0.68
N ALA A 45 -14.01 -17.31 1.73
CA ALA A 45 -14.14 -18.51 2.55
C ALA A 45 -14.60 -19.74 1.73
N GLU A 46 -15.54 -19.56 0.82
CA GLU A 46 -16.01 -20.66 -0.04
C GLU A 46 -14.92 -21.08 -1.05
N ARG A 47 -14.18 -20.12 -1.60
CA ARG A 47 -13.04 -20.42 -2.50
C ARG A 47 -11.95 -21.23 -1.77
N LEU A 48 -11.64 -20.88 -0.52
CA LEU A 48 -10.70 -21.65 0.30
C LEU A 48 -11.21 -23.08 0.53
N ARG A 49 -12.50 -23.27 0.86
CA ARG A 49 -13.08 -24.63 1.02
C ARG A 49 -13.00 -25.43 -0.28
N LYS A 50 -13.36 -24.82 -1.42
CA LYS A 50 -13.26 -25.46 -2.75
C LYS A 50 -11.82 -25.85 -3.10
N ALA A 51 -10.84 -25.03 -2.68
CA ALA A 51 -9.42 -25.30 -2.85
C ALA A 51 -8.87 -26.40 -1.93
N GLY A 52 -9.67 -26.92 -0.98
CA GLY A 52 -9.28 -28.02 -0.10
C GLY A 52 -8.69 -27.59 1.25
N PHE A 53 -8.87 -26.33 1.65
CA PHE A 53 -8.50 -25.91 2.99
C PHE A 53 -9.39 -26.59 4.03
N ALA A 54 -8.77 -27.36 4.93
CA ALA A 54 -9.47 -28.19 5.92
C ALA A 54 -10.12 -27.36 7.04
N SER A 55 -9.51 -26.23 7.40
CA SER A 55 -10.02 -25.28 8.39
C SER A 55 -10.22 -23.92 7.70
N VAL A 56 -11.45 -23.42 7.68
CA VAL A 56 -11.78 -22.10 7.14
C VAL A 56 -12.68 -21.38 8.14
N GLU A 57 -12.22 -20.25 8.66
CA GLU A 57 -12.86 -19.50 9.73
C GLU A 57 -12.98 -18.01 9.39
N MET A 58 -14.05 -17.38 9.86
CA MET A 58 -14.20 -15.92 9.91
C MET A 58 -13.67 -15.43 11.27
N LEU A 59 -12.54 -14.77 11.27
CA LEU A 59 -11.94 -14.21 12.47
C LEU A 59 -12.59 -12.87 12.83
N GLN A 60 -12.94 -12.71 14.10
CA GLN A 60 -13.49 -11.46 14.62
C GLN A 60 -12.35 -10.47 14.91
N THR A 61 -12.29 -9.40 14.16
CA THR A 61 -11.23 -8.37 14.25
C THR A 61 -11.59 -7.19 15.17
N GLY A 62 -12.87 -6.89 15.29
CA GLY A 62 -13.38 -5.65 15.88
C GLY A 62 -13.99 -4.69 14.85
N GLY A 63 -13.66 -4.91 13.58
CA GLY A 63 -14.22 -4.26 12.40
C GLY A 63 -14.74 -5.29 11.40
N HIS A 64 -14.35 -5.17 10.12
CA HIS A 64 -14.70 -6.14 9.10
C HIS A 64 -13.98 -7.48 9.35
N PRO A 65 -14.64 -8.64 9.15
CA PRO A 65 -14.07 -9.93 9.49
C PRO A 65 -12.84 -10.25 8.62
N ALA A 66 -11.83 -10.89 9.19
CA ALA A 66 -10.76 -11.48 8.39
C ALA A 66 -11.09 -12.96 8.09
N VAL A 67 -10.74 -13.44 6.91
CA VAL A 67 -10.91 -14.83 6.51
C VAL A 67 -9.60 -15.57 6.73
N TYR A 68 -9.65 -16.65 7.50
CA TYR A 68 -8.52 -17.53 7.74
C TYR A 68 -8.76 -18.88 7.12
N GLY A 69 -7.71 -19.49 6.59
CA GLY A 69 -7.72 -20.88 6.14
C GLY A 69 -6.37 -21.54 6.33
N GLU A 70 -6.34 -22.89 6.48
CA GLU A 70 -5.07 -23.63 6.55
C GLU A 70 -5.13 -25.01 5.90
N ILE A 71 -4.00 -25.40 5.29
CA ILE A 71 -3.66 -26.74 4.87
C ILE A 71 -2.32 -27.10 5.51
N ILE A 72 -2.31 -28.01 6.46
CA ILE A 72 -1.10 -28.55 7.06
C ILE A 72 -0.80 -29.90 6.40
N ALA A 73 0.14 -29.90 5.47
CA ALA A 73 0.52 -31.07 4.70
C ALA A 73 1.38 -32.05 5.53
N ASP A 74 2.35 -31.51 6.27
CA ASP A 74 3.19 -32.24 7.24
C ASP A 74 3.75 -31.23 8.26
N PRO A 75 3.66 -31.46 9.57
CA PRO A 75 4.21 -30.56 10.59
C PRO A 75 5.71 -30.29 10.48
N LYS A 76 6.46 -31.09 9.74
CA LYS A 76 7.90 -30.90 9.50
C LYS A 76 8.21 -29.95 8.34
N LEU A 77 7.23 -29.67 7.50
CA LEU A 77 7.40 -28.74 6.38
C LEU A 77 7.33 -27.28 6.85
N PRO A 78 7.99 -26.36 6.14
CA PRO A 78 7.86 -24.94 6.43
C PRO A 78 6.41 -24.48 6.25
N THR A 79 6.02 -23.51 7.07
CA THR A 79 4.66 -22.95 7.08
C THR A 79 4.70 -21.51 6.56
N PHE A 80 4.00 -21.26 5.46
CA PHE A 80 3.86 -19.93 4.88
C PHE A 80 2.46 -19.38 5.14
N LEU A 81 2.38 -18.08 5.42
CA LEU A 81 1.11 -17.35 5.56
C LEU A 81 0.92 -16.46 4.32
N VAL A 82 -0.06 -16.80 3.50
CA VAL A 82 -0.50 -15.91 2.40
C VAL A 82 -1.34 -14.78 2.98
N TYR A 83 -1.01 -13.56 2.61
CA TYR A 83 -1.76 -12.37 2.96
C TYR A 83 -2.34 -11.70 1.71
N GLY A 84 -3.50 -11.08 1.86
CA GLY A 84 -4.16 -10.20 0.91
C GLY A 84 -5.40 -9.58 1.54
N HIS A 85 -6.16 -8.81 0.74
CA HIS A 85 -7.40 -8.20 1.21
C HIS A 85 -8.54 -8.34 0.19
N TYR A 86 -9.77 -8.32 0.70
CA TYR A 86 -10.96 -8.47 -0.14
C TYR A 86 -11.76 -7.18 -0.29
N ASP A 87 -11.45 -6.17 0.49
CA ASP A 87 -12.05 -4.84 0.37
C ASP A 87 -11.42 -4.05 -0.77
N VAL A 88 -12.10 -2.99 -1.19
CA VAL A 88 -11.70 -2.17 -2.33
C VAL A 88 -12.00 -0.70 -2.06
N GLN A 89 -11.28 0.19 -2.74
CA GLN A 89 -11.54 1.63 -2.74
C GLN A 89 -12.89 2.01 -3.32
N PRO A 90 -13.48 3.15 -2.91
CA PRO A 90 -14.63 3.73 -3.60
C PRO A 90 -14.39 3.89 -5.09
N PRO A 91 -15.42 3.62 -5.94
CA PRO A 91 -15.24 3.69 -7.39
C PRO A 91 -15.31 5.11 -7.96
N ASP A 92 -15.63 6.11 -7.13
CA ASP A 92 -15.83 7.48 -7.58
C ASP A 92 -14.56 8.10 -8.23
N PRO A 93 -14.74 8.98 -9.25
CA PRO A 93 -15.99 9.44 -9.82
C PRO A 93 -16.54 8.49 -10.91
N LEU A 94 -17.80 8.07 -10.78
CA LEU A 94 -18.42 7.05 -11.63
C LEU A 94 -18.49 7.43 -13.11
N GLU A 95 -18.63 8.71 -13.42
CA GLU A 95 -18.74 9.23 -14.80
C GLU A 95 -17.43 9.07 -15.61
N LYS A 96 -16.32 8.74 -14.98
CA LYS A 96 -15.03 8.48 -15.65
C LYS A 96 -14.82 7.00 -16.01
N TRP A 97 -15.68 6.12 -15.54
CA TRP A 97 -15.59 4.71 -15.91
C TRP A 97 -16.19 4.46 -17.29
N GLN A 98 -15.49 3.67 -18.12
CA GLN A 98 -16.02 3.25 -19.44
C GLN A 98 -17.07 2.16 -19.32
N THR A 99 -16.94 1.30 -18.32
CA THR A 99 -17.90 0.26 -17.91
C THR A 99 -18.17 0.40 -16.42
N PRO A 100 -19.35 0.04 -15.90
CA PRO A 100 -19.60 0.13 -14.46
C PRO A 100 -18.53 -0.59 -13.63
N PRO A 101 -18.05 0.00 -12.51
CA PRO A 101 -16.88 -0.48 -11.79
C PRO A 101 -17.00 -1.90 -11.23
N PHE A 102 -18.21 -2.39 -10.99
CA PHE A 102 -18.48 -3.75 -10.51
C PHE A 102 -19.13 -4.65 -11.57
N GLU A 103 -19.01 -4.28 -12.83
CA GLU A 103 -19.36 -5.12 -14.00
C GLU A 103 -18.07 -5.43 -14.77
N PRO A 104 -17.36 -6.54 -14.42
CA PRO A 104 -16.06 -6.86 -15.00
C PRO A 104 -16.14 -6.98 -16.52
N ASP A 105 -15.29 -6.22 -17.20
CA ASP A 105 -15.24 -6.16 -18.65
C ASP A 105 -13.86 -6.58 -19.18
N GLU A 106 -13.86 -7.57 -20.07
CA GLU A 106 -12.63 -8.11 -20.68
C GLU A 106 -12.41 -7.47 -22.04
N ARG A 107 -11.34 -6.67 -22.16
CA ARG A 107 -10.92 -6.05 -23.42
C ARG A 107 -9.41 -5.93 -23.51
N ASP A 108 -8.85 -6.09 -24.69
CA ASP A 108 -7.43 -5.93 -25.00
C ASP A 108 -6.48 -6.74 -24.08
N GLY A 109 -6.90 -7.96 -23.67
CA GLY A 109 -6.14 -8.83 -22.78
C GLY A 109 -6.07 -8.35 -21.33
N ARG A 110 -6.97 -7.47 -20.92
CA ARG A 110 -7.13 -6.90 -19.59
C ARG A 110 -8.53 -7.16 -19.07
N LEU A 111 -8.67 -7.30 -17.76
CA LEU A 111 -9.96 -7.29 -17.08
C LEU A 111 -10.11 -5.98 -16.32
N TYR A 112 -11.16 -5.23 -16.62
CA TYR A 112 -11.45 -3.94 -16.01
C TYR A 112 -12.54 -4.09 -14.95
N ALA A 113 -12.23 -3.75 -13.71
CA ALA A 113 -13.17 -3.64 -12.60
C ALA A 113 -12.49 -2.99 -11.40
N ARG A 114 -13.25 -2.40 -10.47
CA ARG A 114 -12.72 -1.96 -9.19
C ARG A 114 -12.28 -3.15 -8.34
N GLY A 115 -11.05 -3.09 -7.80
CA GLY A 115 -10.45 -4.13 -6.97
C GLY A 115 -9.89 -5.30 -7.75
N VAL A 116 -9.84 -5.25 -9.08
CA VAL A 116 -9.35 -6.36 -9.90
C VAL A 116 -7.83 -6.50 -9.83
N SER A 117 -7.10 -5.40 -9.70
CA SER A 117 -5.65 -5.35 -9.50
C SER A 117 -5.28 -5.24 -8.03
N ASP A 118 -6.11 -4.57 -7.24
CA ASP A 118 -5.91 -4.28 -5.83
C ASP A 118 -7.12 -4.74 -4.99
N ASP A 119 -7.15 -5.97 -4.45
CA ASP A 119 -6.18 -7.08 -4.53
C ASP A 119 -6.85 -8.39 -4.99
N LYS A 120 -8.11 -8.35 -5.48
CA LYS A 120 -8.93 -9.55 -5.78
C LYS A 120 -8.28 -10.49 -6.79
N GLY A 121 -7.62 -9.94 -7.81
CA GLY A 121 -6.92 -10.73 -8.83
C GLY A 121 -5.69 -11.44 -8.28
N PRO A 122 -4.71 -10.72 -7.74
CA PRO A 122 -3.51 -11.31 -7.13
C PRO A 122 -3.83 -12.26 -5.99
N LEU A 123 -4.77 -11.90 -5.12
CA LEU A 123 -5.23 -12.73 -3.99
C LEU A 123 -5.77 -14.10 -4.44
N LEU A 124 -6.48 -14.15 -5.57
CA LEU A 124 -7.07 -15.39 -6.05
C LEU A 124 -6.01 -16.37 -6.55
N ILE A 125 -4.85 -15.90 -7.03
CA ILE A 125 -3.78 -16.72 -7.61
C ILE A 125 -3.29 -17.80 -6.65
N PRO A 126 -2.80 -17.53 -5.43
CA PRO A 126 -2.32 -18.58 -4.51
C PRO A 126 -3.42 -19.54 -4.09
N ILE A 127 -4.68 -19.12 -4.04
CA ILE A 127 -5.82 -20.00 -3.74
C ILE A 127 -6.05 -21.00 -4.87
N LEU A 128 -5.99 -20.55 -6.13
CA LEU A 128 -6.11 -21.41 -7.32
C LEU A 128 -4.95 -22.41 -7.42
N VAL A 129 -3.74 -21.95 -7.10
CA VAL A 129 -2.55 -22.80 -7.09
C VAL A 129 -2.67 -23.88 -6.00
N ALA A 130 -3.14 -23.52 -4.80
CA ALA A 130 -3.41 -24.49 -3.74
C ALA A 130 -4.45 -25.54 -4.18
N GLU A 131 -5.56 -25.11 -4.82
CA GLU A 131 -6.56 -26.02 -5.38
C GLU A 131 -5.92 -27.00 -6.39
N ALA A 132 -5.09 -26.49 -7.30
CA ALA A 132 -4.43 -27.32 -8.31
C ALA A 132 -3.54 -28.40 -7.69
N PHE A 133 -2.73 -28.05 -6.69
CA PHE A 133 -1.94 -29.04 -5.94
C PHE A 133 -2.82 -30.09 -5.26
N MET A 134 -3.88 -29.67 -4.59
CA MET A 134 -4.79 -30.61 -3.91
C MET A 134 -5.51 -31.53 -4.89
N ARG A 135 -5.89 -31.03 -6.08
CA ARG A 135 -6.56 -31.83 -7.12
C ARG A 135 -5.62 -32.79 -7.82
N VAL A 136 -4.38 -32.40 -8.08
CA VAL A 136 -3.44 -33.20 -8.88
C VAL A 136 -2.56 -34.11 -8.04
N GLU A 137 -2.02 -33.58 -6.93
CA GLU A 137 -1.04 -34.26 -6.08
C GLU A 137 -1.63 -34.74 -4.74
N GLY A 138 -2.86 -34.30 -4.43
CA GLY A 138 -3.54 -34.63 -3.17
C GLY A 138 -2.96 -33.93 -1.93
N ARG A 139 -1.92 -33.14 -2.10
CA ARG A 139 -1.24 -32.36 -1.03
C ARG A 139 -0.51 -31.18 -1.56
N LEU A 140 -0.25 -30.20 -0.69
CA LEU A 140 0.69 -29.12 -0.94
C LEU A 140 2.14 -29.54 -0.67
N PRO A 141 3.13 -28.93 -1.34
CA PRO A 141 4.54 -29.16 -1.05
C PRO A 141 5.01 -28.51 0.28
N VAL A 142 4.24 -27.58 0.82
CA VAL A 142 4.49 -26.81 2.06
C VAL A 142 3.23 -26.75 2.92
N ASN A 143 3.34 -26.31 4.16
CA ASN A 143 2.16 -25.92 4.94
C ASN A 143 1.75 -24.50 4.51
N LEU A 144 0.47 -24.32 4.25
CA LEU A 144 -0.07 -23.04 3.79
C LEU A 144 -1.18 -22.56 4.70
N LYS A 145 -1.01 -21.37 5.24
CA LYS A 145 -2.06 -20.61 5.92
C LYS A 145 -2.43 -19.41 5.05
N VAL A 146 -3.65 -18.94 5.20
CA VAL A 146 -4.16 -17.75 4.49
C VAL A 146 -4.83 -16.85 5.50
N LEU A 147 -4.54 -15.56 5.44
CA LEU A 147 -5.19 -14.49 6.20
C LEU A 147 -5.56 -13.36 5.23
N ILE A 148 -6.86 -13.17 5.03
CA ILE A 148 -7.38 -12.15 4.11
C ILE A 148 -8.23 -11.19 4.92
N GLU A 149 -7.81 -9.92 4.97
CA GLU A 149 -8.53 -8.87 5.69
C GLU A 149 -9.57 -8.12 4.82
N GLY A 150 -10.37 -7.31 5.45
CA GLY A 150 -11.40 -6.51 4.79
C GLY A 150 -11.36 -5.02 5.17
N GLU A 151 -10.21 -4.52 5.62
CA GLU A 151 -10.03 -3.14 6.07
C GLU A 151 -8.73 -2.51 5.55
N GLU A 152 -8.04 -3.15 4.59
CA GLU A 152 -6.76 -2.63 4.09
C GLU A 152 -6.94 -1.22 3.53
N GLU A 153 -7.94 -1.03 2.71
CA GLU A 153 -8.26 0.21 2.02
C GLU A 153 -8.80 1.33 2.95
N SER A 154 -9.10 0.98 4.18
CA SER A 154 -9.40 1.93 5.26
C SER A 154 -8.24 2.11 6.26
N GLY A 155 -7.05 1.56 5.94
CA GLY A 155 -5.82 1.67 6.73
C GLY A 155 -5.67 0.62 7.82
N SER A 156 -6.36 -0.51 7.73
CA SER A 156 -6.23 -1.69 8.61
C SER A 156 -6.27 -1.38 10.12
N PRO A 157 -7.25 -0.63 10.62
CA PRO A 157 -7.24 -0.16 12.02
C PRO A 157 -7.28 -1.31 13.04
N HIS A 158 -7.82 -2.46 12.67
CA HIS A 158 -7.93 -3.63 13.54
C HIS A 158 -6.91 -4.73 13.23
N PHE A 159 -5.98 -4.53 12.29
CA PHE A 159 -5.05 -5.56 11.86
C PHE A 159 -4.05 -5.94 12.96
N ALA A 160 -3.36 -4.97 13.57
CA ALA A 160 -2.41 -5.23 14.63
C ALA A 160 -3.05 -5.95 15.85
N PRO A 161 -4.20 -5.51 16.39
CA PRO A 161 -4.92 -6.26 17.43
C PRO A 161 -5.32 -7.68 16.99
N THR A 162 -5.66 -7.87 15.71
CA THR A 162 -6.02 -9.19 15.15
C THR A 162 -4.81 -10.12 15.13
N LEU A 163 -3.65 -9.63 14.69
CA LEU A 163 -2.40 -10.40 14.72
C LEU A 163 -2.04 -10.84 16.16
N GLU A 164 -2.17 -9.96 17.13
CA GLU A 164 -1.91 -10.28 18.53
C GLU A 164 -2.90 -11.32 19.08
N LYS A 165 -4.20 -11.11 18.84
CA LYS A 165 -5.27 -12.00 19.31
C LYS A 165 -5.14 -13.42 18.78
N TYR A 166 -4.76 -13.55 17.51
CA TYR A 166 -4.66 -14.84 16.84
C TYR A 166 -3.22 -15.30 16.58
N ARG A 167 -2.26 -14.77 17.33
CA ARG A 167 -0.82 -14.99 17.13
C ARG A 167 -0.44 -16.47 16.97
N GLU A 168 -0.92 -17.33 17.85
CA GLU A 168 -0.60 -18.79 17.80
C GLU A 168 -1.19 -19.46 16.56
N LYS A 169 -2.42 -19.07 16.17
CA LYS A 169 -3.08 -19.58 14.96
C LYS A 169 -2.33 -19.13 13.70
N LEU A 170 -1.85 -17.88 13.67
CA LEU A 170 -1.17 -17.26 12.53
C LEU A 170 0.34 -17.56 12.48
N ARG A 171 0.88 -18.30 13.45
CA ARG A 171 2.31 -18.64 13.48
C ARG A 171 2.75 -19.25 12.14
N CYS A 172 3.81 -18.67 11.57
CA CYS A 172 4.40 -19.06 10.28
C CYS A 172 5.89 -18.77 10.28
N ASP A 173 6.60 -19.31 9.31
CA ASP A 173 8.03 -19.04 9.09
C ASP A 173 8.23 -17.79 8.23
N LEU A 174 7.28 -17.51 7.33
CA LEU A 174 7.32 -16.36 6.43
C LEU A 174 5.91 -15.99 5.96
N VAL A 175 5.70 -14.70 5.73
CA VAL A 175 4.49 -14.20 5.05
C VAL A 175 4.79 -14.00 3.56
N LEU A 176 3.88 -14.48 2.71
CA LEU A 176 3.87 -14.23 1.27
C LEU A 176 2.66 -13.33 0.96
N SER A 177 2.90 -12.06 0.72
CA SER A 177 1.83 -11.13 0.36
C SER A 177 1.46 -11.30 -1.11
N ALA A 178 0.20 -11.56 -1.38
CA ALA A 178 -0.35 -11.48 -2.73
C ALA A 178 -0.62 -10.03 -3.13
N ASP A 179 -0.92 -9.18 -2.14
CA ASP A 179 -1.01 -7.73 -2.30
C ASP A 179 0.34 -7.08 -2.61
N GLY A 180 0.30 -6.01 -3.39
CA GLY A 180 1.46 -5.25 -3.86
C GLY A 180 1.50 -5.17 -5.39
N ALA A 181 2.56 -4.57 -5.92
CA ALA A 181 2.72 -4.45 -7.38
C ALA A 181 4.17 -4.54 -7.81
N MET A 182 4.41 -5.12 -8.99
CA MET A 182 5.65 -4.91 -9.71
C MET A 182 5.73 -3.46 -10.16
N TRP A 183 6.92 -2.88 -10.05
CA TRP A 183 7.14 -1.46 -10.34
C TRP A 183 6.77 -1.05 -11.76
N ARG A 184 7.02 -1.93 -12.74
CA ARG A 184 6.74 -1.66 -14.16
C ARG A 184 6.41 -2.96 -14.90
N PRO A 185 5.53 -2.91 -15.91
CA PRO A 185 5.16 -4.10 -16.68
C PRO A 185 6.31 -4.67 -17.52
N ASP A 186 7.28 -3.82 -17.91
CA ASP A 186 8.45 -4.21 -18.72
C ASP A 186 9.68 -4.58 -17.88
N LYS A 187 9.62 -4.44 -16.56
CA LYS A 187 10.74 -4.66 -15.64
C LYS A 187 10.31 -5.57 -14.47
N PRO A 188 10.63 -6.86 -14.53
CA PRO A 188 10.41 -7.72 -13.37
C PRO A 188 11.03 -7.11 -12.12
N SER A 189 10.28 -7.07 -11.05
CA SER A 189 10.77 -6.49 -9.80
C SER A 189 10.14 -7.16 -8.59
N ILE A 190 10.86 -7.11 -7.48
CA ILE A 190 10.36 -7.49 -6.16
C ILE A 190 10.53 -6.28 -5.25
N THR A 191 9.45 -5.91 -4.57
CA THR A 191 9.48 -4.86 -3.56
C THR A 191 10.19 -5.38 -2.32
N VAL A 192 11.30 -4.74 -1.96
CA VAL A 192 12.13 -5.11 -0.81
C VAL A 192 12.12 -4.07 0.30
N ALA A 193 11.50 -2.92 0.07
CA ALA A 193 11.32 -1.88 1.08
C ALA A 193 10.09 -1.04 0.78
N SER A 194 9.44 -0.53 1.81
CA SER A 194 8.40 0.49 1.73
C SER A 194 8.63 1.56 2.79
N ARG A 195 8.12 2.78 2.53
CA ARG A 195 8.25 3.86 3.50
C ARG A 195 7.19 3.73 4.60
N GLY A 196 7.51 4.27 5.78
CA GLY A 196 6.55 4.46 6.87
C GLY A 196 5.66 5.69 6.65
N LEU A 197 4.74 5.92 7.57
CA LEU A 197 3.79 7.03 7.53
C LEU A 197 3.64 7.66 8.91
N ALA A 198 3.65 9.00 8.95
CA ALA A 198 3.13 9.78 10.07
C ALA A 198 2.24 10.89 9.52
N ALA A 199 1.11 11.18 10.19
CA ALA A 199 0.16 12.18 9.72
C ALA A 199 -0.36 13.03 10.89
N LEU A 200 -0.54 14.33 10.61
CA LEU A 200 -1.07 15.29 11.58
C LEU A 200 -1.81 16.44 10.88
N ASP A 201 -2.76 17.02 11.61
CA ASP A 201 -3.35 18.31 11.26
C ASP A 201 -2.81 19.37 12.21
N ILE A 202 -2.62 20.58 11.70
CA ILE A 202 -2.27 21.76 12.51
C ILE A 202 -3.32 22.84 12.34
N THR A 203 -3.65 23.51 13.43
CA THR A 203 -4.54 24.67 13.42
C THR A 203 -3.87 25.84 14.14
N VAL A 204 -3.78 26.97 13.46
CA VAL A 204 -3.29 28.22 14.02
C VAL A 204 -4.47 29.13 14.27
N THR A 205 -4.63 29.57 15.51
CA THR A 205 -5.69 30.49 15.95
C THR A 205 -5.09 31.84 16.32
N GLY A 206 -5.67 32.92 15.80
CA GLY A 206 -5.29 34.28 16.10
C GLY A 206 -6.31 34.96 17.03
N ALA A 207 -7.20 35.78 16.47
CA ALA A 207 -8.25 36.44 17.25
C ALA A 207 -9.38 35.48 17.63
N ALA A 208 -10.20 35.82 18.63
CA ALA A 208 -11.34 35.01 19.06
C ALA A 208 -12.46 34.91 18.03
N LYS A 209 -12.48 35.75 17.00
CA LYS A 209 -13.47 35.78 15.90
C LYS A 209 -12.87 36.39 14.64
N ASP A 210 -13.54 36.19 13.52
CA ASP A 210 -13.22 36.87 12.28
C ASP A 210 -13.27 38.41 12.44
N LEU A 211 -12.32 39.08 11.84
CA LEU A 211 -12.20 40.53 11.94
C LEU A 211 -12.25 41.22 10.56
N HIS A 212 -12.78 42.41 10.50
CA HIS A 212 -12.75 43.21 9.27
C HIS A 212 -11.33 43.66 8.94
N SER A 213 -10.78 43.23 7.80
CA SER A 213 -9.37 43.48 7.42
C SER A 213 -9.04 44.94 7.24
N GLY A 214 -9.97 45.78 6.79
CA GLY A 214 -9.79 47.24 6.68
C GLY A 214 -9.72 47.95 8.03
N ARG A 215 -10.28 47.36 9.10
CA ARG A 215 -10.23 47.97 10.45
C ARG A 215 -9.07 47.48 11.29
N HIS A 216 -8.68 46.20 11.09
CA HIS A 216 -7.73 45.51 11.95
C HIS A 216 -6.46 45.05 11.22
N GLY A 217 -6.36 45.26 9.89
CA GLY A 217 -5.16 44.94 9.13
C GLY A 217 -3.94 45.69 9.64
N GLY A 218 -2.81 45.03 9.76
CA GLY A 218 -1.58 45.58 10.33
C GLY A 218 -1.53 45.60 11.86
N SER A 219 -2.70 45.42 12.57
CA SER A 219 -2.73 45.44 14.03
C SER A 219 -3.17 44.07 14.63
N ALA A 220 -4.05 43.35 13.95
CA ALA A 220 -4.48 42.05 14.40
C ALA A 220 -3.65 40.89 13.80
N PRO A 221 -3.38 39.80 14.55
CA PRO A 221 -2.69 38.64 14.04
C PRO A 221 -3.51 37.93 12.94
N ASN A 222 -2.87 37.63 11.80
CA ASN A 222 -3.50 36.91 10.68
C ASN A 222 -3.02 35.47 10.66
N PRO A 223 -3.87 34.47 10.99
CA PRO A 223 -3.49 33.07 11.03
C PRO A 223 -3.01 32.50 9.69
N ILE A 224 -3.54 32.99 8.56
CA ILE A 224 -3.07 32.55 7.24
C ILE A 224 -1.60 32.95 7.03
N ALA A 225 -1.22 34.17 7.39
CA ALA A 225 0.17 34.60 7.25
C ALA A 225 1.11 33.83 8.17
N ALA A 226 0.70 33.58 9.43
CA ALA A 226 1.47 32.76 10.37
C ALA A 226 1.61 31.31 9.89
N LEU A 227 0.51 30.67 9.46
CA LEU A 227 0.51 29.32 8.91
C LEU A 227 1.43 29.22 7.70
N SER A 228 1.33 30.14 6.73
CA SER A 228 2.18 30.15 5.52
C SER A 228 3.67 30.23 5.87
N ALA A 229 4.04 31.05 6.85
CA ALA A 229 5.43 31.14 7.32
C ALA A 229 5.89 29.83 8.00
N LEU A 230 5.04 29.19 8.82
CA LEU A 230 5.32 27.92 9.47
C LEU A 230 5.53 26.82 8.42
N LEU A 231 4.61 26.66 7.46
CA LEU A 231 4.71 25.66 6.40
C LEU A 231 5.98 25.86 5.55
N SER A 232 6.23 27.10 5.11
CA SER A 232 7.43 27.42 4.33
C SER A 232 8.73 27.10 5.07
N SER A 233 8.74 27.21 6.41
CA SER A 233 9.94 26.91 7.21
C SER A 233 10.30 25.45 7.32
N MET A 234 9.41 24.53 6.90
CA MET A 234 9.64 23.08 7.00
C MET A 234 10.47 22.51 5.86
N HIS A 235 10.66 23.26 4.78
CA HIS A 235 11.46 22.84 3.62
C HIS A 235 12.61 23.81 3.38
N GLY A 236 13.74 23.26 2.97
CA GLY A 236 14.88 24.00 2.47
C GLY A 236 14.68 24.46 1.01
N PRO A 237 15.58 25.27 0.50
CA PRO A 237 15.53 25.77 -0.89
C PRO A 237 15.69 24.63 -1.93
N ASP A 238 16.22 23.49 -1.54
CA ASP A 238 16.34 22.28 -2.35
C ASP A 238 15.10 21.36 -2.27
N GLY A 239 14.04 21.80 -1.57
CA GLY A 239 12.80 21.06 -1.37
C GLY A 239 12.89 19.90 -0.38
N ARG A 240 14.04 19.72 0.30
CA ARG A 240 14.16 18.70 1.36
C ARG A 240 13.64 19.24 2.68
N VAL A 241 13.24 18.30 3.55
CA VAL A 241 12.75 18.67 4.89
C VAL A 241 13.87 19.31 5.71
N SER A 242 13.59 20.50 6.26
CA SER A 242 14.54 21.31 7.06
C SER A 242 14.18 21.34 8.55
N VAL A 243 13.30 20.45 9.01
CA VAL A 243 12.90 20.35 10.41
C VAL A 243 14.01 19.67 11.22
N GLU A 244 14.53 20.35 12.24
CA GLU A 244 15.56 19.79 13.13
C GLU A 244 15.05 18.54 13.85
N GLY A 245 15.85 17.46 13.81
CA GLY A 245 15.48 16.16 14.38
C GLY A 245 14.51 15.33 13.52
N PHE A 246 14.10 15.82 12.35
CA PHE A 246 13.25 15.05 11.44
C PHE A 246 13.92 13.77 10.95
N LEU A 247 15.23 13.79 10.75
CA LEU A 247 16.03 12.66 10.29
C LEU A 247 16.56 11.77 11.44
N ASP A 248 16.18 12.05 12.67
CA ASP A 248 16.66 11.26 13.81
C ASP A 248 16.23 9.80 13.69
N GLY A 249 17.22 8.90 13.83
CA GLY A 249 17.04 7.46 13.67
C GLY A 249 17.11 6.95 12.24
N ALA A 250 17.06 7.81 11.21
CA ALA A 250 17.18 7.36 9.83
C ALA A 250 18.48 6.60 9.58
N THR A 251 18.37 5.44 8.92
CA THR A 251 19.54 4.64 8.54
C THR A 251 19.87 4.85 7.06
N PRO A 252 21.15 4.76 6.67
CA PRO A 252 21.51 4.82 5.26
C PRO A 252 20.79 3.73 4.44
N PRO A 253 20.42 4.01 3.19
CA PRO A 253 19.80 3.03 2.32
C PRO A 253 20.74 1.88 2.00
N ASP A 254 20.18 0.67 1.79
CA ASP A 254 20.97 -0.50 1.38
C ASP A 254 21.65 -0.23 0.02
N PRO A 255 22.96 -0.43 -0.12
CA PRO A 255 23.69 -0.25 -1.37
C PRO A 255 23.14 -1.07 -2.54
N ARG A 256 22.49 -2.22 -2.25
CA ARG A 256 21.88 -3.08 -3.27
C ARG A 256 20.64 -2.43 -3.91
N ILE A 257 19.88 -1.62 -3.15
CA ILE A 257 18.77 -0.83 -3.71
C ILE A 257 19.33 0.30 -4.59
N LEU A 258 20.41 0.95 -4.18
CA LEU A 258 21.07 1.96 -5.01
C LEU A 258 21.57 1.35 -6.34
N THR A 259 22.14 0.14 -6.30
CA THR A 259 22.53 -0.61 -7.50
C THR A 259 21.33 -0.93 -8.40
N ALA A 260 20.18 -1.31 -7.82
CA ALA A 260 18.95 -1.56 -8.58
C ALA A 260 18.41 -0.28 -9.22
N ILE A 261 18.48 0.86 -8.54
CA ILE A 261 18.14 2.18 -9.10
C ILE A 261 19.03 2.48 -10.32
N ASP A 262 20.35 2.26 -10.21
CA ASP A 262 21.30 2.47 -11.33
C ASP A 262 21.00 1.54 -12.52
N ALA A 263 20.60 0.29 -12.24
CA ALA A 263 20.24 -0.69 -13.27
C ALA A 263 18.84 -0.47 -13.88
N SER A 264 18.00 0.36 -13.27
CA SER A 264 16.61 0.56 -13.71
C SER A 264 16.50 1.27 -15.06
N ASN A 265 17.50 2.06 -15.42
CA ASN A 265 17.47 2.96 -16.59
C ASN A 265 16.20 3.82 -16.62
N PHE A 266 15.87 4.43 -15.49
CA PHE A 266 14.64 5.18 -15.32
C PHE A 266 14.59 6.42 -16.22
N ASP A 267 13.55 6.52 -17.05
CA ASP A 267 13.28 7.69 -17.89
C ASP A 267 12.50 8.74 -17.12
N SER A 268 13.20 9.66 -16.47
CA SER A 268 12.59 10.77 -15.73
C SER A 268 11.78 11.71 -16.63
N ALA A 269 12.13 11.85 -17.90
CA ALA A 269 11.38 12.69 -18.82
C ALA A 269 10.03 12.07 -19.18
N ALA A 270 9.99 10.74 -19.38
CA ALA A 270 8.73 10.03 -19.55
C ALA A 270 7.84 10.16 -18.31
N TYR A 271 8.40 9.97 -17.11
CA TYR A 271 7.69 10.15 -15.86
C TYR A 271 7.07 11.55 -15.72
N TYR A 272 7.83 12.62 -15.96
CA TYR A 272 7.29 13.97 -15.85
C TYR A 272 6.20 14.27 -16.90
N ARG A 273 6.31 13.68 -18.11
CA ARG A 273 5.24 13.77 -19.13
C ARG A 273 3.97 13.06 -18.67
N GLU A 274 4.10 11.87 -18.09
CA GLU A 274 2.99 11.07 -17.58
C GLU A 274 2.20 11.80 -16.50
N ILE A 275 2.88 12.38 -15.51
CA ILE A 275 2.24 13.16 -14.43
C ILE A 275 1.87 14.59 -14.83
N GLY A 276 2.08 14.99 -16.10
CA GLY A 276 1.69 16.29 -16.64
C GLY A 276 2.47 17.49 -16.09
N VAL A 277 3.67 17.25 -15.55
CA VAL A 277 4.56 18.34 -15.10
C VAL A 277 5.28 18.89 -16.33
N SER A 278 4.99 20.16 -16.65
CA SER A 278 5.68 20.86 -17.74
C SER A 278 7.16 20.99 -17.41
N ALA A 279 8.01 20.44 -18.27
CA ALA A 279 9.44 20.48 -18.13
C ALA A 279 10.00 21.88 -18.46
N GLY A 280 10.09 22.72 -17.40
CA GLY A 280 11.31 23.47 -17.23
C GLY A 280 12.45 22.50 -16.86
N ASP A 281 13.53 22.96 -16.30
CA ASP A 281 14.53 22.02 -15.78
C ASP A 281 13.89 21.13 -14.72
N PRO A 282 13.87 19.79 -14.90
CA PRO A 282 13.27 18.90 -13.92
C PRO A 282 14.00 19.06 -12.58
N ILE A 283 13.23 19.19 -11.51
CA ILE A 283 13.75 19.40 -10.14
C ILE A 283 14.72 18.29 -9.78
N ASN A 284 14.43 17.06 -10.25
CA ASN A 284 15.28 15.89 -10.08
C ASN A 284 15.26 15.05 -11.36
N THR A 285 16.35 14.39 -11.68
CA THR A 285 16.44 13.55 -12.87
C THR A 285 17.05 12.19 -12.55
N GLY A 286 16.63 11.18 -13.34
CA GLY A 286 17.23 9.84 -13.31
C GLY A 286 17.32 9.25 -11.90
N ARG A 287 18.53 8.93 -11.49
CA ARG A 287 18.86 8.32 -10.22
C ARG A 287 18.38 9.14 -9.01
N GLU A 288 18.56 10.45 -9.02
CA GLU A 288 18.18 11.31 -7.89
C GLU A 288 16.67 11.30 -7.66
N LEU A 289 15.86 11.31 -8.72
CA LEU A 289 14.41 11.25 -8.61
C LEU A 289 13.97 9.97 -7.86
N LEU A 290 14.51 8.80 -8.24
CA LEU A 290 14.18 7.55 -7.58
C LEU A 290 14.69 7.51 -6.12
N ILE A 291 15.88 8.07 -5.84
CA ILE A 291 16.37 8.18 -4.45
C ILE A 291 15.41 9.00 -3.62
N ARG A 292 14.94 10.14 -4.10
CA ARG A 292 13.98 10.99 -3.38
C ARG A 292 12.62 10.30 -3.21
N GLN A 293 12.16 9.60 -4.23
CA GLN A 293 10.88 8.88 -4.17
C GLN A 293 10.90 7.67 -3.23
N TRP A 294 11.99 6.92 -3.20
CA TRP A 294 12.06 5.62 -2.54
C TRP A 294 12.79 5.64 -1.20
N LEU A 295 13.84 6.45 -1.08
CA LEU A 295 14.85 6.31 -0.03
C LEU A 295 15.02 7.56 0.84
N GLU A 296 14.46 8.70 0.45
CA GLU A 296 14.44 9.90 1.28
C GLU A 296 13.09 10.07 1.97
N PRO A 297 13.05 10.55 3.23
CA PRO A 297 11.80 10.86 3.88
C PRO A 297 11.23 12.15 3.32
N THR A 298 9.89 12.26 3.31
CA THR A 298 9.19 13.44 2.81
C THR A 298 8.22 13.98 3.84
N LEU A 299 7.90 15.27 3.71
CA LEU A 299 6.85 15.96 4.42
C LEU A 299 6.02 16.70 3.37
N GLU A 300 4.74 16.33 3.26
CA GLU A 300 3.84 16.86 2.24
C GLU A 300 2.66 17.58 2.86
N PHE A 301 2.23 18.66 2.23
CA PHE A 301 1.03 19.39 2.60
C PHE A 301 -0.14 18.91 1.75
N ASN A 302 -1.02 18.09 2.34
CA ASN A 302 -2.14 17.46 1.64
C ASN A 302 -3.39 18.33 1.58
N GLY A 303 -3.45 19.36 2.41
CA GLY A 303 -4.55 20.33 2.45
C GLY A 303 -4.16 21.56 3.24
N ILE A 304 -4.74 22.69 2.85
CA ILE A 304 -4.63 23.96 3.57
C ILE A 304 -6.00 24.64 3.56
N TRP A 305 -6.40 25.22 4.67
CA TRP A 305 -7.65 25.97 4.77
C TRP A 305 -7.49 27.22 5.61
N GLY A 306 -8.41 28.16 5.42
CA GLY A 306 -8.49 29.41 6.16
C GLY A 306 -9.05 30.54 5.33
N GLY A 307 -9.72 31.50 5.97
CA GLY A 307 -10.29 32.65 5.31
C GLY A 307 -11.50 32.33 4.42
N TYR A 308 -11.84 33.28 3.56
CA TYR A 308 -12.99 33.17 2.68
C TYR A 308 -12.64 32.42 1.38
N GLN A 309 -13.39 31.38 1.06
CA GLN A 309 -13.21 30.54 -0.14
C GLN A 309 -14.42 30.61 -1.10
N GLY A 310 -15.42 31.43 -0.79
CA GLY A 310 -16.59 31.59 -1.66
C GLY A 310 -16.33 32.50 -2.87
N LYS A 311 -17.34 32.65 -3.74
CA LYS A 311 -17.26 33.55 -4.89
C LYS A 311 -17.17 35.02 -4.46
N GLY A 312 -16.36 35.82 -5.16
CA GLY A 312 -16.16 37.21 -4.90
C GLY A 312 -15.10 37.46 -3.79
N THR A 313 -15.13 38.67 -3.20
CA THR A 313 -14.19 39.09 -2.16
C THR A 313 -14.90 39.28 -0.82
N LYS A 314 -14.21 38.90 0.28
CA LYS A 314 -14.63 39.21 1.64
C LYS A 314 -13.45 39.84 2.37
N THR A 315 -13.62 41.07 2.87
CA THR A 315 -12.58 41.82 3.59
C THR A 315 -12.43 41.31 5.03
N VAL A 316 -11.87 40.10 5.20
CA VAL A 316 -11.78 39.41 6.48
C VAL A 316 -10.35 39.04 6.83
N ILE A 317 -9.99 39.09 8.10
CA ILE A 317 -8.90 38.40 8.74
C ILE A 317 -9.60 37.22 9.47
N PRO A 318 -9.39 35.96 9.07
CA PRO A 318 -10.02 34.84 9.73
C PRO A 318 -9.49 34.67 11.14
N ASN A 319 -10.25 34.02 11.99
CA ASN A 319 -9.79 33.67 13.34
C ASN A 319 -8.87 32.45 13.34
N THR A 320 -9.00 31.53 12.37
CA THR A 320 -8.20 30.32 12.28
C THR A 320 -7.72 30.05 10.86
N ALA A 321 -6.63 29.29 10.74
CA ALA A 321 -6.16 28.65 9.51
C ALA A 321 -5.48 27.33 9.86
N GLY A 322 -5.49 26.35 8.97
CA GLY A 322 -4.90 25.04 9.25
C GLY A 322 -4.37 24.33 8.03
N ALA A 323 -3.64 23.24 8.26
CA ALA A 323 -3.09 22.38 7.22
C ALA A 323 -3.10 20.91 7.64
N LYS A 324 -3.19 20.04 6.65
CA LYS A 324 -2.98 18.59 6.75
C LYS A 324 -1.59 18.25 6.27
N ILE A 325 -0.88 17.46 7.05
CA ILE A 325 0.53 17.10 6.81
C ILE A 325 0.66 15.59 6.86
N THR A 326 1.31 15.02 5.84
CA THR A 326 1.77 13.63 5.88
C THR A 326 3.27 13.56 5.68
N CYS A 327 3.92 12.64 6.41
CA CYS A 327 5.35 12.37 6.30
C CYS A 327 5.56 10.93 5.87
N ARG A 328 6.33 10.72 4.81
CA ARG A 328 6.83 9.38 4.49
C ARG A 328 8.16 9.19 5.21
N LEU A 329 8.27 8.09 5.94
CA LEU A 329 9.41 7.78 6.81
C LEU A 329 10.30 6.73 6.16
N VAL A 330 11.61 6.81 6.43
CA VAL A 330 12.58 5.80 5.97
C VAL A 330 13.02 4.88 7.11
N ALA A 331 13.76 3.84 6.79
CA ALA A 331 14.24 2.86 7.75
C ALA A 331 14.92 3.52 8.97
N GLY A 332 14.56 3.04 10.17
CA GLY A 332 15.05 3.54 11.44
C GLY A 332 14.29 4.74 12.02
N GLN A 333 13.53 5.49 11.22
CA GLN A 333 12.68 6.57 11.72
C GLN A 333 11.44 6.01 12.43
N LYS A 334 11.06 6.67 13.53
CA LYS A 334 9.82 6.35 14.28
C LYS A 334 8.81 7.48 14.14
N PRO A 335 7.53 7.18 13.89
CA PRO A 335 6.47 8.18 13.77
C PRO A 335 6.45 9.16 14.96
N ASP A 336 6.61 8.65 16.19
CA ASP A 336 6.59 9.48 17.40
C ASP A 336 7.73 10.50 17.42
N THR A 337 8.93 10.11 17.04
CA THR A 337 10.11 10.99 16.98
C THR A 337 9.91 12.08 15.94
N VAL A 338 9.39 11.73 14.76
CA VAL A 338 9.12 12.67 13.68
C VAL A 338 8.03 13.68 14.06
N ILE A 339 6.91 13.21 14.63
CA ILE A 339 5.84 14.10 15.11
C ILE A 339 6.36 15.05 16.20
N ALA A 340 7.19 14.54 17.13
CA ALA A 340 7.79 15.39 18.17
C ALA A 340 8.73 16.45 17.58
N ALA A 341 9.53 16.11 16.56
CA ALA A 341 10.39 17.05 15.87
C ALA A 341 9.59 18.17 15.18
N ILE A 342 8.53 17.81 14.44
CA ILE A 342 7.62 18.76 13.78
C ILE A 342 6.94 19.65 14.83
N THR A 343 6.42 19.07 15.90
CA THR A 343 5.75 19.82 16.98
C THR A 343 6.69 20.86 17.57
N ARG A 344 7.91 20.48 17.92
CA ARG A 344 8.95 21.37 18.44
C ARG A 344 9.30 22.49 17.45
N HIS A 345 9.48 22.16 16.17
CA HIS A 345 9.77 23.11 15.11
C HIS A 345 8.69 24.19 14.98
N LEU A 346 7.43 23.77 14.97
CA LEU A 346 6.28 24.65 14.86
C LEU A 346 6.13 25.54 16.11
N GLN A 347 6.24 24.98 17.30
CA GLN A 347 6.14 25.72 18.56
C GLN A 347 7.23 26.78 18.70
N GLN A 348 8.46 26.48 18.28
CA GLN A 348 9.58 27.43 18.34
C GLN A 348 9.43 28.61 17.36
N ARG A 349 8.70 28.39 16.24
CA ARG A 349 8.53 29.37 15.16
C ARG A 349 7.18 30.07 15.17
N LEU A 350 6.27 29.63 16.03
CA LEU A 350 4.96 30.26 16.17
C LEU A 350 5.12 31.72 16.63
N PRO A 351 4.63 32.70 15.87
CA PRO A 351 4.71 34.09 16.29
C PRO A 351 3.91 34.35 17.56
N LYS A 352 4.29 35.38 18.33
CA LYS A 352 3.54 35.79 19.49
C LYS A 352 2.11 36.22 19.11
N GLY A 353 1.14 35.90 19.97
CA GLY A 353 -0.28 36.24 19.76
C GLY A 353 -1.06 35.18 19.00
N PHE A 354 -0.46 34.05 18.67
CA PHE A 354 -1.15 32.91 18.09
C PHE A 354 -1.18 31.71 19.06
N GLN A 355 -2.18 30.84 18.86
CA GLN A 355 -2.27 29.52 19.46
C GLN A 355 -2.08 28.46 18.37
N LEU A 356 -1.45 27.36 18.72
CA LEU A 356 -1.21 26.21 17.83
C LEU A 356 -1.81 24.96 18.44
N GLU A 357 -2.69 24.33 17.70
CA GLU A 357 -3.20 22.98 17.99
C GLU A 357 -2.62 22.00 16.99
N ILE A 358 -2.23 20.82 17.46
CA ILE A 358 -1.69 19.74 16.65
C ILE A 358 -2.51 18.50 16.95
N HIS A 359 -3.14 17.95 15.92
CA HIS A 359 -3.90 16.73 16.00
C HIS A 359 -3.19 15.63 15.19
N ARG A 360 -2.76 14.57 15.87
CA ARG A 360 -2.13 13.41 15.26
C ARG A 360 -3.18 12.44 14.75
N HIS A 361 -2.98 11.90 13.53
CA HIS A 361 -3.81 10.85 12.95
C HIS A 361 -3.20 9.47 13.22
N GLY A 362 -3.76 8.75 14.17
CA GLY A 362 -3.36 7.39 14.51
C GLY A 362 -1.89 7.22 14.96
N PRO A 363 -1.43 5.99 15.13
CA PRO A 363 -0.07 5.69 15.58
C PRO A 363 1.00 5.91 14.50
N GLY A 364 0.59 5.92 13.21
CA GLY A 364 1.51 5.85 12.08
C GLY A 364 2.11 4.45 11.92
N SER A 365 3.02 4.31 10.95
CA SER A 365 3.74 3.06 10.68
C SER A 365 5.22 3.34 10.43
N GLU A 366 6.08 2.41 10.87
CA GLU A 366 7.49 2.44 10.54
C GLU A 366 7.70 1.94 9.09
N ALA A 367 8.82 2.30 8.47
CA ALA A 367 9.24 1.74 7.20
C ALA A 367 9.48 0.24 7.34
N ASP A 368 9.17 -0.51 6.30
CA ASP A 368 9.45 -1.94 6.22
C ASP A 368 10.57 -2.23 5.23
N PHE A 369 11.32 -3.30 5.49
CA PHE A 369 12.34 -3.79 4.59
C PHE A 369 12.49 -5.31 4.73
N VAL A 370 12.79 -5.96 3.63
CA VAL A 370 13.07 -7.39 3.56
C VAL A 370 14.58 -7.59 3.68
N ASP A 371 15.01 -8.53 4.53
CA ASP A 371 16.41 -8.92 4.60
C ASP A 371 16.87 -9.38 3.20
N PRO A 372 17.85 -8.69 2.61
CA PRO A 372 18.30 -9.01 1.26
C PRO A 372 19.00 -10.37 1.13
N ASP A 373 19.35 -10.98 2.25
CA ASP A 373 19.95 -12.31 2.30
C ASP A 373 18.94 -13.42 2.63
N LEU A 374 17.66 -13.06 2.84
CA LEU A 374 16.59 -14.02 3.10
C LEU A 374 16.51 -15.06 1.95
N PRO A 375 16.63 -16.38 2.26
CA PRO A 375 16.60 -17.42 1.23
C PRO A 375 15.37 -17.36 0.34
N ALA A 376 14.20 -17.15 0.93
CA ALA A 376 12.95 -17.07 0.20
C ALA A 376 12.90 -15.88 -0.79
N LEU A 377 13.54 -14.75 -0.48
CA LEU A 377 13.68 -13.64 -1.43
C LEU A 377 14.51 -14.05 -2.64
N LYS A 378 15.63 -14.74 -2.43
CA LYS A 378 16.49 -15.24 -3.52
C LYS A 378 15.74 -16.25 -4.41
N ILE A 379 14.98 -17.16 -3.78
CA ILE A 379 14.13 -18.11 -4.50
C ILE A 379 13.06 -17.38 -5.34
N SER A 380 12.42 -16.35 -4.78
CA SER A 380 11.43 -15.55 -5.49
C SER A 380 12.04 -14.83 -6.71
N GLU A 381 13.25 -14.29 -6.57
CA GLU A 381 14.01 -13.68 -7.67
C GLU A 381 14.36 -14.69 -8.75
N GLU A 382 14.80 -15.88 -8.37
CA GLU A 382 15.11 -16.96 -9.34
C GLU A 382 13.88 -17.40 -10.12
N VAL A 383 12.74 -17.57 -9.45
CA VAL A 383 11.46 -17.92 -10.09
C VAL A 383 11.06 -16.87 -11.13
N LEU A 384 11.07 -15.59 -10.74
CA LEU A 384 10.73 -14.52 -11.68
C LEU A 384 11.76 -14.41 -12.81
N GLY A 385 13.04 -14.54 -12.48
CA GLY A 385 14.12 -14.50 -13.48
C GLY A 385 14.01 -15.58 -14.54
N GLU A 386 13.67 -16.80 -14.14
CA GLU A 386 13.46 -17.93 -15.05
C GLU A 386 12.23 -17.74 -15.94
N LEU A 387 11.11 -17.30 -15.35
CA LEU A 387 9.85 -17.11 -16.08
C LEU A 387 9.88 -15.94 -17.06
N LEU A 388 10.61 -14.88 -16.73
CA LEU A 388 10.61 -13.63 -17.49
C LEU A 388 11.90 -13.41 -18.29
N GLY A 389 12.86 -14.33 -18.17
CA GLY A 389 14.11 -14.32 -18.95
C GLY A 389 15.07 -13.18 -18.59
N GLN A 390 14.83 -12.48 -17.47
CA GLN A 390 15.68 -11.41 -16.98
C GLN A 390 15.66 -11.33 -15.47
N LYS A 391 16.79 -10.94 -14.86
CA LYS A 391 16.90 -10.82 -13.41
C LYS A 391 15.98 -9.72 -12.90
N PRO A 392 15.13 -10.01 -11.87
CA PRO A 392 14.28 -8.99 -11.26
C PRO A 392 15.10 -7.89 -10.58
N LEU A 393 14.58 -6.68 -10.62
CA LEU A 393 15.09 -5.56 -9.83
C LEU A 393 14.57 -5.63 -8.41
N ARG A 394 15.41 -5.32 -7.44
CA ARG A 394 15.00 -5.03 -6.06
C ARG A 394 14.57 -3.58 -5.99
N VAL A 395 13.30 -3.34 -5.81
CA VAL A 395 12.76 -1.98 -5.78
C VAL A 395 12.30 -1.60 -4.37
N ALA A 396 12.42 -0.33 -4.05
CA ALA A 396 11.77 0.23 -2.87
C ALA A 396 10.50 0.96 -3.31
N MET A 397 9.43 0.79 -2.56
CA MET A 397 8.18 1.50 -2.83
C MET A 397 8.16 2.82 -2.07
N GLY A 398 7.83 3.90 -2.77
CA GLY A 398 7.66 5.21 -2.16
C GLY A 398 6.40 5.32 -1.29
N ALA A 399 5.41 4.47 -1.54
CA ALA A 399 4.21 4.34 -0.72
C ALA A 399 4.49 3.58 0.59
N THR A 400 3.52 3.55 1.47
CA THR A 400 3.57 2.80 2.73
C THR A 400 2.75 1.53 2.56
N ILE A 401 3.35 0.40 2.91
CA ILE A 401 2.66 -0.88 3.05
C ILE A 401 2.81 -1.29 4.52
N PRO A 402 1.84 -0.95 5.37
CA PRO A 402 2.00 -1.08 6.83
C PRO A 402 2.02 -2.54 7.30
N ILE A 403 1.50 -3.46 6.49
CA ILE A 403 1.36 -4.88 6.85
C ILE A 403 2.70 -5.58 7.08
N GLY A 404 3.75 -5.30 6.28
CA GLY A 404 5.07 -5.91 6.47
C GLY A 404 5.66 -5.59 7.86
N SER A 405 5.61 -4.32 8.26
CA SER A 405 6.03 -3.90 9.59
C SER A 405 5.16 -4.49 10.70
N ALA A 406 3.84 -4.64 10.47
CA ALA A 406 2.92 -5.25 11.42
C ALA A 406 3.22 -6.74 11.63
N PHE A 407 3.43 -7.51 10.57
CA PHE A 407 3.81 -8.93 10.67
C PHE A 407 5.13 -9.11 11.43
N ARG A 408 6.13 -8.30 11.12
CA ARG A 408 7.42 -8.34 11.82
C ARG A 408 7.25 -8.06 13.32
N LYS A 409 6.50 -7.02 13.66
CA LYS A 409 6.30 -6.57 15.04
C LYS A 409 5.48 -7.56 15.86
N HIS A 410 4.38 -8.09 15.31
CA HIS A 410 3.39 -8.86 16.07
C HIS A 410 3.54 -10.37 15.93
N LEU A 411 4.03 -10.88 14.79
CA LEU A 411 4.29 -12.32 14.59
C LEU A 411 5.77 -12.68 14.61
N GLY A 412 6.69 -11.71 14.44
CA GLY A 412 8.12 -11.96 14.33
C GLY A 412 8.55 -12.50 12.98
N CYS A 413 7.67 -12.43 11.95
CA CYS A 413 7.91 -12.96 10.61
C CYS A 413 8.22 -11.85 9.62
N ALA A 414 9.12 -12.12 8.65
CA ALA A 414 9.30 -11.27 7.48
C ALA A 414 8.12 -11.45 6.50
N ALA A 415 7.87 -10.44 5.67
CA ALA A 415 6.91 -10.54 4.56
C ALA A 415 7.63 -10.31 3.23
N ILE A 416 7.34 -11.11 2.22
CA ILE A 416 7.75 -10.93 0.83
C ILE A 416 6.50 -10.59 0.01
N PHE A 417 6.57 -9.53 -0.77
CA PHE A 417 5.52 -9.10 -1.70
C PHE A 417 5.71 -9.85 -3.03
N PHE A 418 4.89 -10.87 -3.25
CA PHE A 418 4.96 -11.71 -4.46
C PHE A 418 3.65 -11.57 -5.25
N SER A 419 3.38 -10.34 -5.66
CA SER A 419 2.21 -9.92 -6.42
C SER A 419 2.49 -9.82 -7.91
N PHE A 420 1.44 -9.89 -8.71
CA PHE A 420 1.48 -9.84 -10.17
C PHE A 420 0.71 -8.66 -10.75
N SER A 421 0.20 -7.76 -9.92
CA SER A 421 -0.22 -6.43 -10.34
C SER A 421 0.98 -5.58 -10.78
N THR A 422 0.73 -4.55 -11.55
CA THR A 422 1.77 -3.58 -11.96
C THR A 422 1.31 -2.16 -11.65
N ALA A 423 2.27 -1.28 -11.34
CA ALA A 423 1.99 0.07 -10.86
C ALA A 423 1.22 0.97 -11.84
N ASP A 424 1.05 0.56 -13.10
CA ASP A 424 0.32 1.27 -14.15
C ASP A 424 -1.10 0.71 -14.38
N GLU A 425 -1.64 -0.09 -13.46
CA GLU A 425 -2.98 -0.72 -13.58
C GLU A 425 -4.10 0.15 -13.02
N ASP A 426 -3.86 1.45 -12.82
CA ASP A 426 -4.83 2.47 -12.41
C ASP A 426 -5.62 2.10 -11.13
N TYR A 427 -5.03 1.27 -10.22
CA TYR A 427 -5.66 1.01 -8.93
C TYR A 427 -5.87 2.33 -8.17
N HIS A 428 -6.96 2.43 -7.39
CA HIS A 428 -7.52 3.65 -6.78
C HIS A 428 -8.02 4.71 -7.79
N ALA A 429 -7.98 4.44 -9.10
CA ALA A 429 -8.50 5.33 -10.14
C ALA A 429 -9.64 4.68 -10.94
N PRO A 430 -10.45 5.44 -11.69
CA PRO A 430 -11.40 4.89 -12.64
C PRO A 430 -10.73 4.10 -13.77
N ASN A 431 -11.36 3.03 -14.22
CA ASN A 431 -10.86 2.08 -15.22
C ASN A 431 -9.66 1.25 -14.74
N GLU A 432 -9.57 1.00 -13.43
CA GLU A 432 -8.66 0.00 -12.88
C GLU A 432 -8.75 -1.30 -13.68
N PHE A 433 -7.60 -1.90 -13.98
CA PHE A 433 -7.53 -3.14 -14.74
C PHE A 433 -6.45 -4.06 -14.22
N PHE A 434 -6.58 -5.35 -14.52
CA PHE A 434 -5.56 -6.37 -14.30
C PHE A 434 -5.21 -7.08 -15.60
N ARG A 435 -3.91 -7.25 -15.88
CA ARG A 435 -3.46 -7.96 -17.08
C ARG A 435 -3.72 -9.46 -16.97
N LEU A 436 -4.47 -10.03 -17.90
CA LEU A 436 -4.74 -11.46 -17.92
C LEU A 436 -3.49 -12.31 -18.16
N SER A 437 -2.48 -11.76 -18.81
CA SER A 437 -1.15 -12.37 -18.90
C SER A 437 -0.48 -12.51 -17.54
N ASN A 438 -0.63 -11.52 -16.67
CA ASN A 438 -0.08 -11.53 -15.32
C ASN A 438 -0.83 -12.48 -14.40
N PHE A 439 -2.15 -12.65 -14.60
CA PHE A 439 -2.92 -13.68 -13.89
C PHE A 439 -2.40 -15.08 -14.19
N LYS A 440 -2.13 -15.39 -15.48
CA LYS A 440 -1.51 -16.67 -15.89
C LYS A 440 -0.07 -16.81 -15.41
N LEU A 441 0.72 -15.73 -15.52
CA LEU A 441 2.11 -15.71 -15.04
C LEU A 441 2.19 -15.97 -13.54
N GLY A 442 1.31 -15.33 -12.77
CA GLY A 442 1.23 -15.50 -11.33
C GLY A 442 0.94 -16.94 -10.91
N MET A 443 0.00 -17.61 -11.57
CA MET A 443 -0.29 -19.01 -11.29
C MET A 443 0.94 -19.91 -11.51
N ARG A 444 1.70 -19.70 -12.59
CA ARG A 444 2.95 -20.43 -12.85
C ARG A 444 4.02 -20.09 -11.81
N ALA A 445 4.17 -18.84 -11.50
CA ALA A 445 5.18 -18.36 -10.55
C ALA A 445 4.92 -18.86 -9.12
N TRP A 446 3.69 -18.79 -8.63
CA TRP A 446 3.32 -19.34 -7.33
C TRP A 446 3.50 -20.86 -7.26
N THR A 447 3.19 -21.58 -8.33
CA THR A 447 3.45 -23.03 -8.40
C THR A 447 4.95 -23.34 -8.23
N MET A 448 5.81 -22.64 -8.97
CA MET A 448 7.27 -22.81 -8.88
C MET A 448 7.80 -22.38 -7.50
N LEU A 449 7.30 -21.24 -6.98
CA LEU A 449 7.70 -20.73 -5.68
C LEU A 449 7.45 -21.73 -4.56
N LEU A 450 6.23 -22.26 -4.46
CA LEU A 450 5.88 -23.22 -3.41
C LEU A 450 6.71 -24.50 -3.49
N ARG A 451 6.99 -25.01 -4.71
CA ARG A 451 7.87 -26.18 -4.90
C ARG A 451 9.31 -25.91 -4.45
N ARG A 452 9.87 -24.74 -4.76
CA ARG A 452 11.25 -24.39 -4.40
C ARG A 452 11.40 -24.10 -2.91
N LEU A 453 10.41 -23.44 -2.32
CA LEU A 453 10.38 -23.21 -0.87
C LEU A 453 10.27 -24.50 -0.05
N ALA A 454 9.68 -25.55 -0.60
CA ALA A 454 9.64 -26.87 0.03
C ALA A 454 11.00 -27.58 0.04
N ALA A 455 11.90 -27.21 -0.88
CA ALA A 455 13.21 -27.84 -1.05
C ALA A 455 14.36 -27.05 -0.36
N ALA A 456 14.06 -25.87 0.19
CA ALA A 456 15.03 -24.98 0.84
C ALA A 456 15.07 -25.20 2.36
#